data_8ad71d711b239f4785043b8d5bc3ae69
#
_entry.id   8ad71d711b239f4785043b8d5bc3ae69
#
_cell.length_a   1.000
_cell.length_b   1.000
_cell.length_c   1.000
_cell.angle_alpha   90.00
_cell.angle_beta   90.00
_cell.angle_gamma   90.00
#
_symmetry.space_group_name_H-M   'P 1'
#
loop_
_entity.id
_entity.type
_entity.pdbx_description
1 polymer ?
#
loop_
_entity_poly.entity_id
_entity_poly.type
_entity_poly.pdbx_seq_one_letter_code
_entity_poly.pdbx_strand_id
1 'polypeptide(L)'
;MIPLSAAVTVRADPERGTAARRIPPTRLQVNVSHTYLFKNTTVIRDGLPEIDLLDGGAIGIGGGRQRHSTDANVALTRGNSGLRASLRQRGASYLVIGTAASPDLLTFEPITTLDLKAFVDLSQFRPNDRLAKGTRLTVAFENLLNERQTVRNSLGQVPQAYQPARRDPIGRTIMIELRKVF
;
A
#
# COMPACT_ATOMS: atom_id res chain seq x y z
N MET A 1 -2.07 18.03 10.88
CA MET A 1 -2.05 16.58 10.60
C MET A 1 -2.13 15.85 11.93
N ILE A 2 -3.16 15.02 12.15
CA ILE A 2 -3.22 14.14 13.34
C ILE A 2 -3.16 12.71 12.82
N PRO A 3 -2.00 12.04 12.90
CA PRO A 3 -1.91 10.61 12.60
C PRO A 3 -2.45 9.82 13.80
N LEU A 4 -3.41 8.93 13.57
CA LEU A 4 -3.78 7.90 14.50
C LEU A 4 -3.11 6.60 14.06
N SER A 5 -2.18 6.09 14.87
CA SER A 5 -1.50 4.83 14.58
C SER A 5 -1.61 3.88 15.77
N ALA A 6 -1.89 2.60 15.50
CA ALA A 6 -1.85 1.53 16.47
C ALA A 6 -0.94 0.41 15.96
N ALA A 7 -0.03 -0.07 16.81
CA ALA A 7 0.82 -1.22 16.51
C ALA A 7 0.62 -2.27 17.60
N VAL A 8 0.28 -3.49 17.23
CA VAL A 8 0.16 -4.63 18.14
C VAL A 8 1.15 -5.70 17.70
N THR A 9 2.03 -6.12 18.61
CA THR A 9 2.93 -7.24 18.40
C THR A 9 2.56 -8.37 19.37
N VAL A 10 2.12 -9.48 18.82
CA VAL A 10 1.81 -10.70 19.61
C VAL A 10 2.94 -11.70 19.38
N ARG A 11 3.55 -12.17 20.48
CA ARG A 11 4.48 -13.30 20.49
C ARG A 11 3.75 -14.49 21.09
N ALA A 12 3.69 -15.60 20.35
CA ALA A 12 3.35 -16.89 20.93
C ALA A 12 4.67 -17.57 21.33
N ASP A 13 4.95 -17.65 22.63
CA ASP A 13 6.06 -18.47 23.11
C ASP A 13 5.58 -19.93 23.17
N PRO A 14 6.34 -20.88 22.61
CA PRO A 14 6.07 -22.30 22.80
C PRO A 14 6.28 -22.66 24.27
N GLU A 15 5.31 -23.35 24.88
CA GLU A 15 5.42 -23.89 26.23
C GLU A 15 6.74 -24.65 26.41
N ARG A 16 7.38 -24.46 27.58
CA ARG A 16 8.58 -25.18 27.99
C ARG A 16 8.28 -26.67 28.18
N GLY A 17 8.32 -27.43 27.12
CA GLY A 17 8.26 -28.89 27.12
C GLY A 17 9.63 -29.45 26.73
N THR A 18 10.08 -30.45 27.52
CA THR A 18 11.25 -31.33 27.35
C THR A 18 11.80 -31.47 25.94
N ALA A 19 13.12 -31.44 25.82
CA ALA A 19 14.09 -31.72 24.73
C ALA A 19 13.65 -32.22 23.32
N ALA A 20 12.42 -31.97 22.90
CA ALA A 20 11.91 -32.19 21.57
C ALA A 20 12.15 -30.94 20.70
N ARG A 21 12.74 -31.14 19.54
CA ARG A 21 12.91 -30.23 18.39
C ARG A 21 12.31 -28.84 18.61
N ARG A 22 13.14 -27.86 19.00
CA ARG A 22 12.67 -26.50 19.27
C ARG A 22 11.92 -25.95 18.07
N ILE A 23 10.60 -25.91 18.19
CA ILE A 23 9.75 -25.28 17.19
C ILE A 23 10.06 -23.77 17.24
N PRO A 24 10.44 -23.13 16.13
CA PRO A 24 10.74 -21.71 16.12
C PRO A 24 9.49 -20.90 16.54
N PRO A 25 9.64 -19.84 17.35
CA PRO A 25 8.53 -19.03 17.80
C PRO A 25 7.80 -18.38 16.62
N THR A 26 6.48 -18.38 16.70
CA THR A 26 5.64 -17.65 15.75
C THR A 26 5.46 -16.23 16.25
N ARG A 27 5.71 -15.26 15.38
CA ARG A 27 5.51 -13.84 15.67
C ARG A 27 4.46 -13.28 14.72
N LEU A 28 3.41 -12.68 15.29
CA LEU A 28 2.43 -11.87 14.56
C LEU A 28 2.68 -10.40 14.90
N GLN A 29 2.78 -9.57 13.88
CA GLN A 29 2.88 -8.13 14.00
C GLN A 29 1.77 -7.49 13.19
N VAL A 30 1.00 -6.61 13.80
CA VAL A 30 -0.05 -5.83 13.14
C VAL A 30 0.23 -4.36 13.40
N ASN A 31 0.18 -3.58 12.33
CA ASN A 31 0.30 -2.12 12.39
C ASN A 31 -0.82 -1.52 11.55
N VAL A 32 -1.59 -0.60 12.13
CA VAL A 32 -2.64 0.15 11.43
C VAL A 32 -2.41 1.63 11.69
N SER A 33 -2.43 2.41 10.64
CA SER A 33 -2.27 3.86 10.67
C SER A 33 -3.38 4.49 9.85
N HIS A 34 -4.08 5.45 10.44
CA HIS A 34 -5.06 6.28 9.74
C HIS A 34 -4.65 7.74 9.83
N THR A 35 -4.64 8.42 8.70
CA THR A 35 -4.34 9.85 8.60
C THR A 35 -5.57 10.60 8.12
N TYR A 36 -5.93 11.62 8.85
CA TYR A 36 -6.95 12.60 8.46
C TYR A 36 -6.33 13.98 8.32
N LEU A 37 -6.53 14.61 7.16
CA LEU A 37 -6.06 15.97 6.88
C LEU A 37 -7.21 16.96 7.08
N PHE A 38 -7.10 17.81 8.08
CA PHE A 38 -8.07 18.87 8.35
C PHE A 38 -7.92 20.04 7.37
N LYS A 39 -6.67 20.43 7.11
CA LYS A 39 -6.28 21.51 6.20
C LYS A 39 -4.99 21.12 5.47
N ASN A 40 -4.93 21.40 4.18
CA ASN A 40 -3.71 21.25 3.38
C ASN A 40 -3.70 22.29 2.27
N THR A 41 -3.05 23.39 2.54
CA THR A 41 -2.99 24.54 1.64
C THR A 41 -1.53 24.83 1.28
N THR A 42 -1.34 25.46 0.14
CA THR A 42 -0.01 25.90 -0.32
C THR A 42 -0.10 27.27 -0.99
N VAL A 43 0.95 28.05 -0.85
CA VAL A 43 1.16 29.30 -1.58
C VAL A 43 2.33 29.07 -2.52
N ILE A 44 2.14 29.30 -3.82
CA ILE A 44 3.19 29.07 -4.82
C ILE A 44 4.23 30.21 -4.76
N ARG A 45 3.78 31.42 -4.48
CA ARG A 45 4.60 32.62 -4.42
C ARG A 45 3.94 33.66 -3.52
N ASP A 46 4.73 34.43 -2.83
CA ASP A 46 4.25 35.53 -2.00
C ASP A 46 3.36 36.48 -2.81
N GLY A 47 2.19 36.84 -2.24
CA GLY A 47 1.19 37.69 -2.87
C GLY A 47 0.17 36.96 -3.76
N LEU A 48 0.32 35.66 -4.00
CA LEU A 48 -0.68 34.84 -4.66
C LEU A 48 -1.67 34.24 -3.65
N PRO A 49 -2.91 33.95 -4.09
CA PRO A 49 -3.90 33.29 -3.22
C PRO A 49 -3.44 31.89 -2.80
N GLU A 50 -3.84 31.51 -1.60
CA GLU A 50 -3.63 30.17 -1.06
C GLU A 50 -4.44 29.14 -1.87
N ILE A 51 -3.81 28.03 -2.24
CA ILE A 51 -4.45 26.92 -2.95
C ILE A 51 -4.79 25.83 -1.91
N ASP A 52 -6.09 25.51 -1.79
CA ASP A 52 -6.54 24.39 -0.95
C ASP A 52 -6.43 23.06 -1.74
N LEU A 53 -5.49 22.24 -1.32
CA LEU A 53 -5.24 20.94 -1.96
C LEU A 53 -6.27 19.86 -1.59
N LEU A 54 -7.13 20.11 -0.61
CA LEU A 54 -8.22 19.21 -0.21
C LEU A 54 -9.52 19.51 -0.92
N ASP A 55 -9.65 20.73 -1.50
CA ASP A 55 -10.88 21.21 -2.10
C ASP A 55 -10.65 21.70 -3.54
N GLY A 56 -10.19 20.79 -4.38
CA GLY A 56 -10.05 21.00 -5.82
C GLY A 56 -8.77 21.70 -6.27
N GLY A 57 -7.92 22.18 -5.36
CA GLY A 57 -6.59 22.66 -5.70
C GLY A 57 -5.63 21.48 -5.92
N ALA A 58 -4.66 21.65 -6.83
CA ALA A 58 -3.61 20.66 -7.04
C ALA A 58 -2.31 21.29 -7.50
N ILE A 59 -1.21 20.61 -7.23
CA ILE A 59 0.10 20.88 -7.84
C ILE A 59 0.34 19.78 -8.86
N GLY A 60 0.23 20.14 -10.16
CA GLY A 60 0.36 19.18 -11.26
C GLY A 60 -0.96 18.45 -11.60
N ILE A 61 -0.83 17.37 -12.38
CA ILE A 61 -1.97 16.63 -12.98
C ILE A 61 -2.47 15.45 -12.14
N GLY A 62 -1.88 15.24 -10.97
CA GLY A 62 -2.15 14.06 -10.13
C GLY A 62 -3.42 14.13 -9.27
N GLY A 63 -4.17 15.21 -9.36
CA GLY A 63 -5.28 15.51 -8.47
C GLY A 63 -4.84 16.22 -7.19
N GLY A 64 -5.81 16.62 -6.36
CA GLY A 64 -5.57 17.18 -5.03
C GLY A 64 -5.14 16.13 -4.00
N ARG A 65 -5.12 16.52 -2.73
CA ARG A 65 -4.84 15.60 -1.61
C ARG A 65 -6.14 14.96 -1.11
N GLN A 66 -6.06 13.67 -0.80
CA GLN A 66 -7.16 12.99 -0.11
C GLN A 66 -7.20 13.38 1.37
N ARG A 67 -8.41 13.55 1.93
CA ARG A 67 -8.59 13.82 3.36
C ARG A 67 -8.29 12.61 4.23
N HIS A 68 -8.59 11.40 3.73
CA HIS A 68 -8.44 10.14 4.45
C HIS A 68 -7.41 9.25 3.79
N SER A 69 -6.52 8.66 4.58
CA SER A 69 -5.69 7.55 4.14
C SER A 69 -5.49 6.56 5.28
N THR A 70 -5.57 5.27 4.95
CA THR A 70 -5.35 4.17 5.89
C THR A 70 -4.28 3.25 5.33
N ASP A 71 -3.31 2.92 6.16
CA ASP A 71 -2.28 1.94 5.87
C ASP A 71 -2.32 0.85 6.95
N ALA A 72 -2.53 -0.40 6.56
CA ALA A 72 -2.51 -1.53 7.48
C ALA A 72 -1.48 -2.55 7.01
N ASN A 73 -0.66 -3.03 7.95
CA ASN A 73 0.37 -4.02 7.69
C ASN A 73 0.23 -5.18 8.68
N VAL A 74 0.22 -6.39 8.16
CA VAL A 74 0.22 -7.62 8.94
C VAL A 74 1.43 -8.45 8.53
N ALA A 75 2.23 -8.88 9.49
CA ALA A 75 3.37 -9.76 9.25
C ALA A 75 3.29 -10.97 10.20
N LEU A 76 3.29 -12.15 9.62
CA LEU A 76 3.38 -13.42 10.31
C LEU A 76 4.73 -14.06 9.98
N THR A 77 5.55 -14.34 11.00
CA THR A 77 6.86 -14.97 10.80
C THR A 77 7.02 -16.18 11.72
N ARG A 78 7.60 -17.23 11.19
CA ARG A 78 7.97 -18.44 11.93
C ARG A 78 9.32 -18.96 11.44
N GLY A 79 10.33 -18.87 12.30
CA GLY A 79 11.71 -19.18 11.88
C GLY A 79 12.16 -18.27 10.73
N ASN A 80 12.58 -18.88 9.63
CA ASN A 80 13.04 -18.19 8.42
C ASN A 80 11.98 -18.07 7.33
N SER A 81 10.70 -18.31 7.68
CA SER A 81 9.57 -18.16 6.77
C SER A 81 8.63 -17.08 7.25
N GLY A 82 7.89 -16.48 6.35
CA GLY A 82 6.90 -15.47 6.72
C GLY A 82 5.96 -15.09 5.60
N LEU A 83 4.88 -14.46 6.04
CA LEU A 83 3.86 -13.85 5.20
C LEU A 83 3.68 -12.42 5.64
N ARG A 84 3.62 -11.49 4.67
CA ARG A 84 3.30 -10.08 4.91
C ARG A 84 2.17 -9.66 4.00
N ALA A 85 1.17 -9.01 4.57
CA ALA A 85 0.11 -8.34 3.85
C ALA A 85 0.17 -6.84 4.16
N SER A 86 0.02 -6.01 3.13
CA SER A 86 -0.01 -4.55 3.24
C SER A 86 -1.23 -4.03 2.50
N LEU A 87 -2.15 -3.43 3.22
CA LEU A 87 -3.34 -2.79 2.66
C LEU A 87 -3.16 -1.29 2.73
N ARG A 88 -3.39 -0.61 1.60
CA ARG A 88 -3.39 0.85 1.48
C ARG A 88 -4.72 1.30 0.92
N GLN A 89 -5.42 2.12 1.68
CA GLN A 89 -6.64 2.78 1.25
C GLN A 89 -6.39 4.28 1.15
N ARG A 90 -6.78 4.87 0.04
CA ARG A 90 -6.75 6.32 -0.20
C ARG A 90 -8.17 6.79 -0.47
N GLY A 91 -8.62 7.82 0.23
CA GLY A 91 -9.90 8.44 0.03
C GLY A 91 -10.00 9.17 -1.31
N ALA A 92 -11.17 9.72 -1.59
CA ALA A 92 -11.37 10.57 -2.75
C ALA A 92 -10.51 11.84 -2.67
N SER A 93 -10.11 12.36 -3.84
CA SER A 93 -9.52 13.69 -3.98
C SER A 93 -10.12 14.39 -5.20
N TYR A 94 -9.98 15.70 -5.25
CA TYR A 94 -10.65 16.53 -6.22
C TYR A 94 -9.64 17.42 -6.96
N LEU A 95 -9.97 17.78 -8.19
CA LEU A 95 -9.21 18.73 -9.00
C LEU A 95 -10.17 19.57 -9.83
N VAL A 96 -10.14 20.87 -9.63
CA VAL A 96 -10.86 21.81 -10.50
C VAL A 96 -9.99 22.09 -11.73
N ILE A 97 -10.52 21.82 -12.90
CA ILE A 97 -9.90 22.12 -14.19
C ILE A 97 -10.78 23.10 -15.00
N GLY A 98 -10.29 23.55 -16.14
CA GLY A 98 -11.00 24.48 -17.00
C GLY A 98 -10.67 25.93 -16.66
N THR A 99 -11.59 26.83 -17.02
CA THR A 99 -11.46 28.27 -16.79
C THR A 99 -12.48 28.73 -15.73
N ALA A 100 -12.30 29.93 -15.17
CA ALA A 100 -13.25 30.51 -14.21
C ALA A 100 -14.68 30.64 -14.79
N ALA A 101 -14.79 30.77 -16.12
CA ALA A 101 -16.10 30.86 -16.81
C ALA A 101 -16.74 29.48 -17.08
N SER A 102 -15.92 28.42 -17.13
CA SER A 102 -16.38 27.04 -17.37
C SER A 102 -15.49 26.06 -16.56
N PRO A 103 -15.70 26.02 -15.25
CA PRO A 103 -14.96 25.06 -14.40
C PRO A 103 -15.55 23.66 -14.57
N ASP A 104 -14.71 22.66 -14.51
CA ASP A 104 -15.09 21.24 -14.39
C ASP A 104 -14.38 20.62 -13.19
N LEU A 105 -15.07 19.75 -12.47
CA LEU A 105 -14.56 19.07 -11.29
C LEU A 105 -14.21 17.64 -11.64
N LEU A 106 -12.94 17.30 -11.53
CA LEU A 106 -12.48 15.91 -11.58
C LEU A 106 -12.50 15.30 -10.18
N THR A 107 -13.23 14.21 -10.04
CA THR A 107 -13.26 13.39 -8.82
C THR A 107 -12.39 12.16 -9.04
N PHE A 108 -11.35 12.05 -8.25
CA PHE A 108 -10.51 10.85 -8.14
C PHE A 108 -11.15 9.94 -7.12
N GLU A 109 -11.75 8.83 -7.56
CA GLU A 109 -12.47 7.91 -6.69
C GLU A 109 -11.52 7.28 -5.66
N PRO A 110 -12.04 6.82 -4.51
CA PRO A 110 -11.23 6.10 -3.53
C PRO A 110 -10.59 4.86 -4.17
N ILE A 111 -9.40 4.50 -3.69
CA ILE A 111 -8.72 3.29 -4.14
C ILE A 111 -8.20 2.49 -2.95
N THR A 112 -8.30 1.17 -3.02
CA THR A 112 -7.76 0.24 -2.04
C THR A 112 -6.84 -0.75 -2.73
N THR A 113 -5.57 -0.78 -2.35
CA THR A 113 -4.60 -1.75 -2.86
C THR A 113 -4.19 -2.72 -1.77
N LEU A 114 -4.01 -3.97 -2.13
CA LEU A 114 -3.52 -5.05 -1.27
C LEU A 114 -2.28 -5.67 -1.89
N ASP A 115 -1.18 -5.60 -1.16
CA ASP A 115 0.06 -6.29 -1.52
C ASP A 115 0.27 -7.49 -0.59
N LEU A 116 0.71 -8.61 -1.14
CA LEU A 116 0.98 -9.83 -0.39
C LEU A 116 2.38 -10.34 -0.74
N LYS A 117 3.18 -10.63 0.30
CA LYS A 117 4.54 -11.17 0.13
C LYS A 117 4.74 -12.37 1.05
N ALA A 118 5.04 -13.51 0.46
CA ALA A 118 5.42 -14.71 1.18
C ALA A 118 6.89 -15.04 0.91
N PHE A 119 7.61 -15.50 1.92
CA PHE A 119 8.98 -16.00 1.77
C PHE A 119 9.21 -17.24 2.61
N VAL A 120 10.04 -18.11 2.10
CA VAL A 120 10.40 -19.37 2.75
C VAL A 120 11.86 -19.71 2.50
N ASP A 121 12.55 -20.14 3.54
CA ASP A 121 13.89 -20.71 3.43
C ASP A 121 13.76 -22.22 3.14
N LEU A 122 14.29 -22.65 2.00
CA LEU A 122 14.14 -24.03 1.53
C LEU A 122 14.89 -25.04 2.42
N SER A 123 15.85 -24.60 3.22
CA SER A 123 16.55 -25.44 4.20
C SER A 123 15.62 -26.01 5.26
N GLN A 124 14.45 -25.40 5.50
CA GLN A 124 13.46 -25.92 6.45
C GLN A 124 12.82 -27.21 5.97
N PHE A 125 12.70 -27.41 4.65
CA PHE A 125 12.12 -28.63 4.06
C PHE A 125 13.18 -29.69 3.78
N ARG A 126 14.39 -29.27 3.39
CA ARG A 126 15.51 -30.15 3.04
C ARG A 126 16.81 -29.68 3.68
N PRO A 127 17.00 -29.90 5.00
CA PRO A 127 18.15 -29.35 5.73
C PRO A 127 19.50 -29.90 5.29
N ASN A 128 19.53 -31.11 4.72
CA ASN A 128 20.76 -31.80 4.28
C ASN A 128 21.05 -31.58 2.79
N ASP A 129 20.16 -30.90 2.04
CA ASP A 129 20.36 -30.65 0.62
C ASP A 129 21.20 -29.38 0.45
N ARG A 130 22.34 -29.51 -0.27
CA ARG A 130 23.21 -28.36 -0.59
C ARG A 130 22.51 -27.29 -1.42
N LEU A 131 21.56 -27.66 -2.25
CA LEU A 131 20.79 -26.70 -3.05
C LEU A 131 19.77 -25.95 -2.20
N ALA A 132 19.15 -26.61 -1.24
CA ALA A 132 18.16 -25.99 -0.34
C ALA A 132 18.82 -25.11 0.74
N LYS A 133 20.02 -25.46 1.18
CA LYS A 133 20.77 -24.72 2.21
C LYS A 133 21.14 -23.33 1.69
N GLY A 134 20.77 -22.27 2.45
CA GLY A 134 21.00 -20.86 2.08
C GLY A 134 20.15 -20.39 0.90
N THR A 135 19.13 -21.16 0.49
CA THR A 135 18.24 -20.77 -0.60
C THR A 135 16.90 -20.28 -0.04
N ARG A 136 16.49 -19.09 -0.43
CA ARG A 136 15.20 -18.48 -0.08
C ARG A 136 14.36 -18.25 -1.34
N LEU A 137 13.12 -18.71 -1.28
CA LEU A 137 12.10 -18.41 -2.27
C LEU A 137 11.20 -17.30 -1.73
N THR A 138 10.96 -16.29 -2.54
CA THR A 138 10.01 -15.20 -2.25
C THR A 138 9.00 -15.12 -3.39
N VAL A 139 7.72 -15.00 -3.03
CA VAL A 139 6.63 -14.71 -3.97
C VAL A 139 5.94 -13.46 -3.48
N ALA A 140 5.78 -12.48 -4.36
CA ALA A 140 5.09 -11.24 -4.06
C ALA A 140 4.01 -10.94 -5.11
N PHE A 141 2.88 -10.47 -4.62
CA PHE A 141 1.78 -9.95 -5.41
C PHE A 141 1.63 -8.48 -5.03
N GLU A 142 1.75 -7.59 -5.99
CA GLU A 142 1.44 -6.18 -5.82
C GLU A 142 0.09 -5.90 -6.46
N ASN A 143 -0.70 -5.06 -5.80
CA ASN A 143 -2.06 -4.76 -6.21
C ASN A 143 -2.89 -6.03 -6.47
N LEU A 144 -2.95 -6.93 -5.49
CA LEU A 144 -3.63 -8.24 -5.61
C LEU A 144 -5.10 -8.11 -6.06
N LEU A 145 -5.77 -7.02 -5.67
CA LEU A 145 -7.15 -6.74 -6.05
C LEU A 145 -7.27 -6.26 -7.50
N ASN A 146 -6.15 -5.92 -8.17
CA ASN A 146 -6.11 -5.33 -9.51
C ASN A 146 -6.93 -4.03 -9.62
N GLU A 147 -6.96 -3.27 -8.52
CA GLU A 147 -7.66 -1.99 -8.49
C GLU A 147 -6.91 -0.92 -9.27
N ARG A 148 -7.67 -0.09 -9.99
CA ARG A 148 -7.17 1.07 -10.70
C ARG A 148 -8.03 2.27 -10.37
N GLN A 149 -7.38 3.38 -10.04
CA GLN A 149 -8.11 4.59 -9.68
C GLN A 149 -8.92 5.11 -10.87
N THR A 150 -10.22 5.24 -10.67
CA THR A 150 -11.13 5.88 -11.63
C THR A 150 -11.18 7.38 -11.36
N VAL A 151 -11.24 8.17 -12.43
CA VAL A 151 -11.43 9.62 -12.38
C VAL A 151 -12.65 9.99 -13.20
N ARG A 152 -13.56 10.73 -12.62
CA ARG A 152 -14.78 11.19 -13.27
C ARG A 152 -14.86 12.72 -13.28
N ASN A 153 -15.42 13.26 -14.36
CA ASN A 153 -15.76 14.67 -14.45
C ASN A 153 -17.13 14.96 -13.79
N SER A 154 -17.56 16.21 -13.79
CA SER A 154 -18.87 16.63 -13.25
C SER A 154 -20.06 15.95 -13.93
N LEU A 155 -19.91 15.45 -15.15
CA LEU A 155 -20.93 14.67 -15.88
C LEU A 155 -20.87 13.17 -15.59
N GLY A 156 -20.01 12.71 -14.67
CA GLY A 156 -19.81 11.30 -14.36
C GLY A 156 -19.01 10.51 -15.39
N GLN A 157 -18.48 11.14 -16.42
CA GLN A 157 -17.70 10.51 -17.49
C GLN A 157 -16.24 10.42 -17.11
N VAL A 158 -15.56 9.39 -17.64
CA VAL A 158 -14.10 9.23 -17.48
C VAL A 158 -13.40 9.97 -18.64
N PRO A 159 -12.69 11.08 -18.37
CA PRO A 159 -11.99 11.80 -19.42
C PRO A 159 -10.89 10.94 -20.06
N GLN A 160 -10.64 11.13 -21.34
CA GLN A 160 -9.69 10.31 -22.10
C GLN A 160 -8.27 10.31 -21.51
N ALA A 161 -7.83 11.45 -20.96
CA ALA A 161 -6.51 11.56 -20.33
C ALA A 161 -6.41 10.77 -19.00
N TYR A 162 -7.55 10.46 -18.37
CA TYR A 162 -7.64 9.82 -17.06
C TYR A 162 -8.17 8.39 -17.13
N GLN A 163 -8.15 7.76 -18.28
CA GLN A 163 -8.50 6.34 -18.42
C GLN A 163 -7.64 5.48 -17.47
N PRO A 164 -8.24 4.57 -16.68
CA PRO A 164 -7.51 3.78 -15.66
C PRO A 164 -6.31 3.03 -16.25
N ALA A 165 -6.44 2.45 -17.43
CA ALA A 165 -5.37 1.73 -18.13
C ALA A 165 -4.21 2.65 -18.59
N ARG A 166 -4.44 3.95 -18.74
CA ARG A 166 -3.37 4.91 -19.06
C ARG A 166 -2.64 5.40 -17.82
N ARG A 167 -3.33 5.50 -16.69
CA ARG A 167 -2.75 5.94 -15.41
C ARG A 167 -1.96 4.85 -14.72
N ASP A 168 -2.46 3.63 -14.78
CA ASP A 168 -1.82 2.43 -14.27
C ASP A 168 -1.91 1.31 -15.31
N PRO A 169 -0.99 1.28 -16.28
CA PRO A 169 -1.01 0.29 -17.36
C PRO A 169 -0.69 -1.13 -16.86
N ILE A 170 0.03 -1.25 -15.76
CA ILE A 170 0.52 -2.54 -15.25
C ILE A 170 -0.57 -3.26 -14.43
N GLY A 171 -1.23 -2.54 -13.50
CA GLY A 171 -2.19 -3.13 -12.57
C GLY A 171 -1.53 -4.11 -11.62
N ARG A 172 -2.07 -5.34 -11.52
CA ARG A 172 -1.53 -6.42 -10.68
C ARG A 172 -0.20 -6.93 -11.22
N THR A 173 0.78 -7.08 -10.33
CA THR A 173 2.05 -7.73 -10.65
C THR A 173 2.31 -8.94 -9.76
N ILE A 174 3.04 -9.91 -10.31
CA ILE A 174 3.50 -11.10 -9.59
C ILE A 174 5.01 -11.19 -9.78
N MET A 175 5.72 -11.24 -8.67
CA MET A 175 7.17 -11.39 -8.63
C MET A 175 7.55 -12.69 -7.93
N ILE A 176 8.45 -13.45 -8.55
CA ILE A 176 9.08 -14.63 -7.93
C ILE A 176 10.58 -14.38 -7.88
N GLU A 177 11.15 -14.46 -6.70
CA GLU A 177 12.58 -14.27 -6.45
C GLU A 177 13.15 -15.53 -5.81
N LEU A 178 14.24 -16.03 -6.36
CA LEU A 178 15.06 -17.11 -5.78
C LEU A 178 16.42 -16.54 -5.43
N ARG A 179 16.73 -16.49 -4.13
CA ARG A 179 18.01 -16.00 -3.63
C ARG A 179 18.81 -17.14 -3.04
N LYS A 180 20.06 -17.32 -3.49
CA LYS A 180 21.03 -18.28 -2.98
C LYS A 180 22.20 -17.55 -2.32
N VAL A 181 22.57 -17.98 -1.11
CA VAL A 181 23.78 -17.56 -0.39
C VAL A 181 24.69 -18.77 -0.31
N PHE A 182 25.92 -18.61 -0.79
CA PHE A 182 26.94 -19.67 -0.82
C PHE A 182 27.85 -19.60 0.40
#